data_b58860c1c9b0619d199790606a2257cb
#
_entry.id   b58860c1c9b0619d199790606a2257cb
#
_cell.length_a   1.000
_cell.length_b   1.000
_cell.length_c   1.000
_cell.angle_alpha   90.00
_cell.angle_beta   90.00
_cell.angle_gamma   90.00
#
_symmetry.space_group_name_H-M   'P 1'
#
loop_
_entity.id
_entity.type
_entity.pdbx_description
1 polymer ?
#
loop_
_entity_poly.entity_id
_entity_poly.type
_entity_poly.pdbx_seq_one_letter_code
_entity_poly.pdbx_strand_id
1 'polypeptide(L)'
;MMTAYERLQAARAQDRPTSRAYIENLFTERTELHGDRKYADDPAIIGGIGYLGDIPVTFIGIERGRDLQERIRCNFGCPMPEGYRKALRLMKQAEKFHRSVICFVDTSGAYCGEEAEERGQGQAIADNLMQMMGLETPIITIVIGEGGSGGALGLSVANRVYMLENAVFSVISPEGCASILWEDASKAADAAECLKITAEDMKRFGVAEDVIEENFDSFDVMCEDLKARLLSDVQELEQYSGRVLSEKRYERFRKLGVYSEK
;
A
#
# COMPACT_ATOMS: atom_id res chain seq x y z
N MET A 1 -21.51 -7.66 13.24
CA MET A 1 -20.10 -7.26 12.99
C MET A 1 -19.56 -8.20 11.93
N MET A 2 -18.93 -7.69 10.86
CA MET A 2 -18.38 -8.55 9.79
C MET A 2 -17.22 -9.37 10.33
N THR A 3 -17.13 -10.64 9.92
CA THR A 3 -15.99 -11.54 10.17
C THR A 3 -14.76 -11.09 9.38
N ALA A 4 -13.57 -11.58 9.73
CA ALA A 4 -12.34 -11.30 8.97
C ALA A 4 -12.44 -11.77 7.51
N TYR A 5 -13.10 -12.91 7.28
CA TYR A 5 -13.32 -13.42 5.92
C TYR A 5 -14.32 -12.58 5.11
N GLU A 6 -15.41 -12.10 5.72
CA GLU A 6 -16.35 -11.18 5.07
C GLU A 6 -15.67 -9.86 4.69
N ARG A 7 -14.79 -9.32 5.54
CA ARG A 7 -13.98 -8.13 5.20
C ARG A 7 -13.03 -8.40 4.04
N LEU A 8 -12.39 -9.57 3.99
CA LEU A 8 -11.57 -9.97 2.84
C LEU A 8 -12.39 -10.04 1.55
N GLN A 9 -13.62 -10.58 1.60
CA GLN A 9 -14.52 -10.59 0.43
C GLN A 9 -14.89 -9.16 0.00
N ALA A 10 -15.16 -8.27 0.96
CA ALA A 10 -15.41 -6.86 0.69
C ALA A 10 -14.18 -6.16 0.09
N ALA A 11 -12.95 -6.44 0.58
CA ALA A 11 -11.71 -5.93 0.00
C ALA A 11 -11.51 -6.36 -1.47
N ARG A 12 -12.04 -7.55 -1.84
CA ARG A 12 -11.97 -8.13 -3.19
C ARG A 12 -13.13 -7.73 -4.11
N ALA A 13 -14.10 -6.97 -3.60
CA ALA A 13 -15.25 -6.56 -4.40
C ALA A 13 -14.84 -5.80 -5.66
N GLN A 14 -15.54 -6.08 -6.77
CA GLN A 14 -15.14 -5.60 -8.10
C GLN A 14 -15.49 -4.12 -8.34
N ASP A 15 -16.45 -3.61 -7.63
CA ASP A 15 -16.96 -2.23 -7.66
C ASP A 15 -16.20 -1.29 -6.71
N ARG A 16 -15.24 -1.84 -5.97
CA ARG A 16 -14.39 -1.07 -5.06
C ARG A 16 -13.53 -0.05 -5.81
N PRO A 17 -13.45 1.22 -5.36
CA PRO A 17 -12.57 2.21 -5.98
C PRO A 17 -11.11 1.75 -6.01
N THR A 18 -10.46 1.86 -7.16
CA THR A 18 -9.04 1.49 -7.34
C THR A 18 -8.12 2.65 -7.00
N SER A 19 -6.81 2.42 -6.93
CA SER A 19 -5.81 3.46 -6.70
C SER A 19 -5.97 4.66 -7.62
N ARG A 20 -6.34 4.43 -8.89
CA ARG A 20 -6.60 5.50 -9.87
C ARG A 20 -7.74 6.40 -9.42
N ALA A 21 -8.83 5.85 -8.90
CA ALA A 21 -9.96 6.64 -8.43
C ALA A 21 -9.57 7.57 -7.27
N TYR A 22 -8.80 7.09 -6.30
CA TYR A 22 -8.28 7.92 -5.21
C TYR A 22 -7.33 9.02 -5.74
N ILE A 23 -6.40 8.66 -6.62
CA ILE A 23 -5.46 9.62 -7.22
C ILE A 23 -6.20 10.73 -7.98
N GLU A 24 -7.23 10.36 -8.73
CA GLU A 24 -8.05 11.30 -9.52
C GLU A 24 -8.84 12.28 -8.64
N ASN A 25 -9.31 11.85 -7.46
CA ASN A 25 -10.10 12.68 -6.56
C ASN A 25 -9.25 13.52 -5.59
N LEU A 26 -8.11 13.00 -5.15
CA LEU A 26 -7.30 13.64 -4.12
C LEU A 26 -6.32 14.68 -4.66
N PHE A 27 -5.81 14.47 -5.87
CA PHE A 27 -4.72 15.31 -6.41
C PHE A 27 -5.16 16.10 -7.64
N THR A 28 -4.67 17.32 -7.76
CA THR A 28 -4.83 18.19 -8.94
C THR A 28 -3.53 18.28 -9.75
N GLU A 29 -3.59 18.78 -11.00
CA GLU A 29 -2.44 19.00 -11.90
C GLU A 29 -1.50 17.78 -11.98
N ARG A 30 -2.09 16.61 -12.12
CA ARG A 30 -1.37 15.32 -12.10
C ARG A 30 -0.56 15.11 -13.37
N THR A 31 0.67 14.65 -13.19
CA THR A 31 1.54 14.16 -14.25
C THR A 31 2.04 12.76 -13.90
N GLU A 32 1.60 11.75 -14.65
CA GLU A 32 2.08 10.39 -14.49
C GLU A 32 3.50 10.25 -15.04
N LEU A 33 4.32 9.47 -14.35
CA LEU A 33 5.72 9.20 -14.68
C LEU A 33 5.92 7.68 -14.86
N HIS A 34 6.45 7.29 -16.00
CA HIS A 34 6.54 5.92 -16.44
C HIS A 34 7.95 5.34 -16.43
N GLY A 35 8.04 4.00 -16.36
CA GLY A 35 9.25 3.21 -16.53
C GLY A 35 10.21 3.21 -15.33
N ASP A 36 10.92 2.10 -15.20
CA ASP A 36 11.88 1.86 -14.11
C ASP A 36 13.32 2.31 -14.43
N ARG A 37 13.61 2.69 -15.67
CA ARG A 37 14.95 3.04 -16.19
C ARG A 37 15.92 1.85 -16.28
N LYS A 38 15.40 0.62 -16.18
CA LYS A 38 16.21 -0.61 -16.33
C LYS A 38 15.65 -1.55 -17.39
N TYR A 39 14.33 -1.78 -17.36
CA TYR A 39 13.69 -2.76 -18.24
C TYR A 39 12.45 -2.20 -18.94
N ALA A 40 11.39 -1.88 -18.19
CA ALA A 40 10.11 -1.47 -18.79
C ALA A 40 9.29 -0.58 -17.84
N ASP A 41 8.08 -0.25 -18.27
CA ASP A 41 7.02 0.24 -17.39
C ASP A 41 6.14 -0.91 -16.90
N ASP A 42 5.57 -0.76 -15.71
CA ASP A 42 4.59 -1.69 -15.16
C ASP A 42 3.27 -0.95 -14.93
N PRO A 43 2.19 -1.33 -15.65
CA PRO A 43 0.87 -0.73 -15.48
C PRO A 43 0.23 -1.00 -14.12
N ALA A 44 0.68 -2.05 -13.39
CA ALA A 44 0.22 -2.34 -12.03
C ALA A 44 0.70 -1.32 -11.01
N ILE A 45 1.65 -0.45 -11.34
CA ILE A 45 2.05 0.70 -10.53
C ILE A 45 1.73 1.99 -11.28
N ILE A 46 0.81 2.78 -10.75
CA ILE A 46 0.62 4.17 -11.14
C ILE A 46 1.53 5.02 -10.27
N GLY A 47 2.22 5.99 -10.84
CA GLY A 47 3.02 6.91 -10.06
C GLY A 47 3.27 8.21 -10.81
N GLY A 48 3.36 9.29 -10.05
CA GLY A 48 3.52 10.62 -10.62
C GLY A 48 3.65 11.71 -9.57
N ILE A 49 3.51 12.93 -10.05
CA ILE A 49 3.49 14.15 -9.24
C ILE A 49 2.16 14.88 -9.41
N GLY A 50 1.71 15.57 -8.37
CA GLY A 50 0.49 16.37 -8.38
C GLY A 50 0.43 17.25 -7.15
N TYR A 51 -0.68 17.92 -6.96
CA TYR A 51 -0.90 18.77 -5.78
C TYR A 51 -1.98 18.15 -4.88
N LEU A 52 -1.69 18.07 -3.59
CA LEU A 52 -2.65 17.84 -2.52
C LEU A 52 -3.00 19.20 -1.90
N GLY A 53 -4.16 19.77 -2.26
CA GLY A 53 -4.38 21.20 -2.04
C GLY A 53 -3.32 22.01 -2.79
N ASP A 54 -2.55 22.81 -2.07
CA ASP A 54 -1.45 23.63 -2.64
C ASP A 54 -0.06 22.98 -2.44
N ILE A 55 0.01 21.77 -1.86
CA ILE A 55 1.27 21.10 -1.53
C ILE A 55 1.66 20.14 -2.67
N PRO A 56 2.84 20.29 -3.30
CA PRO A 56 3.31 19.36 -4.31
C PRO A 56 3.70 18.03 -3.66
N VAL A 57 3.15 16.93 -4.17
CA VAL A 57 3.38 15.59 -3.65
C VAL A 57 3.77 14.61 -4.76
N THR A 58 4.34 13.48 -4.38
CA THR A 58 4.50 12.32 -5.23
C THR A 58 3.46 11.28 -4.82
N PHE A 59 2.62 10.87 -5.76
CA PHE A 59 1.66 9.79 -5.54
C PHE A 59 2.15 8.49 -6.18
N ILE A 60 1.87 7.35 -5.52
CA ILE A 60 2.17 6.00 -6.02
C ILE A 60 1.00 5.11 -5.63
N GLY A 61 0.49 4.30 -6.55
CA GLY A 61 -0.61 3.38 -6.28
C GLY A 61 -0.42 2.04 -6.95
N ILE A 62 -0.77 0.95 -6.25
CA ILE A 62 -0.94 -0.35 -6.89
C ILE A 62 -2.32 -0.37 -7.53
N GLU A 63 -2.36 -0.53 -8.85
CA GLU A 63 -3.58 -0.49 -9.65
C GLU A 63 -4.02 -1.90 -10.03
N ARG A 64 -5.25 -2.24 -9.69
CA ARG A 64 -5.85 -3.54 -10.06
C ARG A 64 -6.58 -3.51 -11.40
N GLY A 65 -6.97 -2.33 -11.87
CA GLY A 65 -7.83 -2.15 -13.03
C GLY A 65 -9.33 -2.21 -12.70
N ARG A 66 -10.11 -1.39 -13.38
CA ARG A 66 -11.56 -1.22 -13.17
C ARG A 66 -12.39 -2.27 -13.90
N ASP A 67 -11.95 -2.65 -15.09
CA ASP A 67 -12.58 -3.66 -15.93
C ASP A 67 -11.63 -4.84 -16.22
N LEU A 68 -12.13 -5.87 -16.88
CA LEU A 68 -11.33 -7.07 -17.16
C LEU A 68 -10.09 -6.79 -18.01
N GLN A 69 -10.15 -5.87 -18.96
CA GLN A 69 -9.02 -5.55 -19.83
C GLN A 69 -7.93 -4.79 -19.06
N GLU A 70 -8.33 -3.80 -18.25
CA GLU A 70 -7.42 -3.10 -17.35
C GLU A 70 -6.82 -4.05 -16.31
N ARG A 71 -7.61 -4.95 -15.73
CA ARG A 71 -7.13 -5.96 -14.77
C ARG A 71 -6.08 -6.87 -15.37
N ILE A 72 -6.29 -7.38 -16.56
CA ILE A 72 -5.30 -8.20 -17.28
C ILE A 72 -4.03 -7.37 -17.51
N ARG A 73 -4.15 -6.13 -17.97
CA ARG A 73 -3.01 -5.24 -18.21
C ARG A 73 -2.22 -4.93 -16.92
N CYS A 74 -2.90 -4.79 -15.79
CA CYS A 74 -2.31 -4.50 -14.48
C CYS A 74 -2.00 -5.79 -13.69
N ASN A 75 -1.94 -6.96 -14.31
CA ASN A 75 -1.72 -8.24 -13.64
C ASN A 75 -2.60 -8.41 -12.39
N PHE A 76 -3.86 -7.96 -12.44
CA PHE A 76 -4.81 -7.98 -11.33
C PHE A 76 -4.27 -7.30 -10.06
N GLY A 77 -3.45 -6.28 -10.20
CA GLY A 77 -2.80 -5.59 -9.08
C GLY A 77 -1.60 -6.33 -8.50
N CYS A 78 -0.98 -7.22 -9.27
CA CYS A 78 0.25 -7.91 -8.87
C CYS A 78 1.44 -7.27 -9.60
N PRO A 79 2.20 -6.36 -8.96
CA PRO A 79 3.28 -5.66 -9.63
C PRO A 79 4.44 -6.58 -10.02
N MET A 80 5.03 -6.30 -11.18
CA MET A 80 6.29 -6.83 -11.66
C MET A 80 7.49 -6.14 -10.99
N PRO A 81 8.72 -6.65 -11.10
CA PRO A 81 9.92 -6.02 -10.53
C PRO A 81 10.12 -4.57 -10.98
N GLU A 82 9.81 -4.28 -12.25
CA GLU A 82 9.89 -2.92 -12.80
C GLU A 82 8.89 -1.96 -12.16
N GLY A 83 7.75 -2.45 -11.67
CA GLY A 83 6.80 -1.66 -10.89
C GLY A 83 7.40 -1.18 -9.58
N TYR A 84 8.00 -2.08 -8.80
CA TYR A 84 8.68 -1.73 -7.55
C TYR A 84 9.87 -0.81 -7.78
N ARG A 85 10.69 -1.06 -8.82
CA ARG A 85 11.80 -0.18 -9.19
C ARG A 85 11.33 1.21 -9.63
N LYS A 86 10.21 1.29 -10.38
CA LYS A 86 9.56 2.56 -10.72
C LYS A 86 9.13 3.31 -9.47
N ALA A 87 8.45 2.64 -8.54
CA ALA A 87 8.03 3.23 -7.27
C ALA A 87 9.22 3.79 -6.49
N LEU A 88 10.29 3.02 -6.31
CA LEU A 88 11.50 3.47 -5.63
C LEU A 88 12.15 4.67 -6.32
N ARG A 89 12.22 4.65 -7.65
CA ARG A 89 12.74 5.78 -8.42
C ARG A 89 11.96 7.06 -8.16
N LEU A 90 10.63 6.97 -8.09
CA LEU A 90 9.76 8.12 -7.80
C LEU A 90 9.93 8.59 -6.35
N MET A 91 10.07 7.69 -5.39
CA MET A 91 10.33 8.03 -3.98
C MET A 91 11.67 8.75 -3.83
N LYS A 92 12.75 8.28 -4.48
CA LYS A 92 14.05 8.97 -4.50
C LYS A 92 13.99 10.34 -5.18
N GLN A 93 13.16 10.48 -6.22
CA GLN A 93 12.91 11.77 -6.84
C GLN A 93 12.14 12.69 -5.89
N ALA A 94 11.16 12.16 -5.14
CA ALA A 94 10.41 12.91 -4.14
C ALA A 94 11.35 13.46 -3.05
N GLU A 95 12.22 12.62 -2.50
CA GLU A 95 13.25 13.04 -1.54
C GLU A 95 14.15 14.15 -2.08
N LYS A 96 14.69 13.98 -3.30
CA LYS A 96 15.55 14.96 -3.95
C LYS A 96 14.88 16.34 -4.11
N PHE A 97 13.58 16.37 -4.35
CA PHE A 97 12.80 17.59 -4.57
C PHE A 97 11.91 17.99 -3.39
N HIS A 98 12.14 17.38 -2.22
CA HIS A 98 11.45 17.66 -0.96
C HIS A 98 9.92 17.57 -1.09
N ARG A 99 9.42 16.52 -1.76
CA ARG A 99 7.98 16.23 -1.84
C ARG A 99 7.63 15.06 -0.94
N SER A 100 6.54 15.20 -0.22
CA SER A 100 5.94 14.07 0.52
C SER A 100 5.45 12.99 -0.44
N VAL A 101 5.53 11.72 -0.03
CA VAL A 101 5.10 10.56 -0.81
C VAL A 101 3.80 10.01 -0.23
N ILE A 102 2.79 9.80 -1.07
CA ILE A 102 1.52 9.20 -0.69
C ILE A 102 1.34 7.92 -1.50
N CYS A 103 1.22 6.79 -0.81
CA CYS A 103 1.08 5.46 -1.41
C CYS A 103 -0.32 4.90 -1.19
N PHE A 104 -0.89 4.28 -2.23
CA PHE A 104 -2.12 3.49 -2.16
C PHE A 104 -1.79 2.02 -2.44
N VAL A 105 -2.23 1.14 -1.55
CA VAL A 105 -1.93 -0.30 -1.62
C VAL A 105 -3.20 -1.10 -1.80
N ASP A 106 -3.27 -1.84 -2.90
CA ASP A 106 -4.29 -2.84 -3.17
C ASP A 106 -3.71 -3.95 -4.04
N THR A 107 -3.23 -5.00 -3.41
CA THR A 107 -2.59 -6.15 -4.06
C THR A 107 -2.80 -7.43 -3.28
N SER A 108 -3.07 -8.53 -3.97
CA SER A 108 -3.02 -9.86 -3.37
C SER A 108 -1.57 -10.35 -3.14
N GLY A 109 -0.58 -9.67 -3.74
CA GLY A 109 0.85 -9.96 -3.65
C GLY A 109 1.59 -9.51 -4.89
N ALA A 110 2.91 -9.59 -4.88
CA ALA A 110 3.74 -9.37 -6.05
C ALA A 110 3.52 -10.46 -7.10
N TYR A 111 3.71 -10.16 -8.37
CA TYR A 111 3.62 -11.16 -9.43
C TYR A 111 4.66 -12.27 -9.23
N CYS A 112 4.23 -13.55 -9.28
CA CYS A 112 5.05 -14.71 -8.92
C CYS A 112 5.45 -15.58 -10.13
N GLY A 113 5.33 -15.06 -11.36
CA GLY A 113 5.74 -15.78 -12.57
C GLY A 113 7.26 -15.84 -12.76
N GLU A 114 7.72 -16.82 -13.54
CA GLU A 114 9.14 -17.05 -13.86
C GLU A 114 9.82 -15.80 -14.38
N GLU A 115 9.18 -15.08 -15.28
CA GLU A 115 9.71 -13.84 -15.84
C GLU A 115 9.93 -12.72 -14.80
N ALA A 116 9.16 -12.69 -13.70
CA ALA A 116 9.38 -11.75 -12.61
C ALA A 116 10.58 -12.15 -11.77
N GLU A 117 10.73 -13.45 -11.48
CA GLU A 117 11.89 -13.97 -10.76
C GLU A 117 13.20 -13.74 -11.54
N GLU A 118 13.22 -13.98 -12.85
CA GLU A 118 14.37 -13.71 -13.73
C GLU A 118 14.76 -12.23 -13.70
N ARG A 119 13.81 -11.32 -13.56
CA ARG A 119 14.05 -9.87 -13.48
C ARG A 119 14.24 -9.35 -12.06
N GLY A 120 14.34 -10.24 -11.05
CA GLY A 120 14.69 -9.94 -9.67
C GLY A 120 13.55 -9.40 -8.84
N GLN A 121 12.39 -10.10 -8.80
CA GLN A 121 11.22 -9.70 -8.02
C GLN A 121 11.54 -9.52 -6.54
N GLY A 122 12.14 -10.53 -5.91
CA GLY A 122 12.52 -10.47 -4.50
C GLY A 122 13.48 -9.32 -4.20
N GLN A 123 14.49 -9.11 -5.08
CA GLN A 123 15.45 -8.02 -4.93
C GLN A 123 14.78 -6.64 -5.05
N ALA A 124 13.85 -6.46 -6.00
CA ALA A 124 13.17 -5.18 -6.18
C ALA A 124 12.31 -4.81 -4.96
N ILE A 125 11.64 -5.77 -4.34
CA ILE A 125 10.90 -5.58 -3.10
C ILE A 125 11.86 -5.28 -1.94
N ALA A 126 12.93 -6.06 -1.78
CA ALA A 126 13.91 -5.87 -0.71
C ALA A 126 14.58 -4.48 -0.79
N ASP A 127 14.93 -4.02 -2.00
CA ASP A 127 15.45 -2.68 -2.22
C ASP A 127 14.46 -1.59 -1.79
N ASN A 128 13.17 -1.76 -2.10
CA ASN A 128 12.14 -0.84 -1.65
C ASN A 128 12.08 -0.78 -0.12
N LEU A 129 12.00 -1.93 0.55
CA LEU A 129 11.94 -2.00 2.03
C LEU A 129 13.13 -1.27 2.66
N MET A 130 14.34 -1.59 2.20
CA MET A 130 15.58 -1.00 2.74
C MET A 130 15.67 0.50 2.46
N GLN A 131 15.41 0.92 1.24
CA GLN A 131 15.55 2.32 0.85
C GLN A 131 14.45 3.19 1.46
N MET A 132 13.19 2.72 1.49
CA MET A 132 12.10 3.45 2.13
C MET A 132 12.39 3.71 3.62
N MET A 133 13.03 2.77 4.32
CA MET A 133 13.40 2.97 5.73
C MET A 133 14.32 4.18 5.90
N GLY A 134 15.23 4.42 4.97
CA GLY A 134 16.23 5.49 5.01
C GLY A 134 15.80 6.81 4.37
N LEU A 135 14.71 6.86 3.61
CA LEU A 135 14.30 8.08 2.90
C LEU A 135 14.03 9.24 3.86
N GLU A 136 14.60 10.39 3.56
CA GLU A 136 14.51 11.63 4.35
C GLU A 136 13.33 12.52 3.91
N THR A 137 12.23 11.93 3.50
CA THR A 137 10.99 12.64 3.13
C THR A 137 9.78 11.96 3.80
N PRO A 138 8.66 12.67 4.05
CA PRO A 138 7.45 12.05 4.57
C PRO A 138 6.91 10.99 3.63
N ILE A 139 6.53 9.84 4.19
CA ILE A 139 5.85 8.76 3.46
C ILE A 139 4.58 8.40 4.24
N ILE A 140 3.44 8.45 3.55
CA ILE A 140 2.14 8.05 4.09
C ILE A 140 1.58 6.95 3.18
N THR A 141 1.13 5.86 3.74
CA THR A 141 0.54 4.75 2.97
C THR A 141 -0.89 4.48 3.42
N ILE A 142 -1.78 4.29 2.46
CA ILE A 142 -3.16 3.89 2.69
C ILE A 142 -3.39 2.52 2.03
N VAL A 143 -3.75 1.51 2.83
CA VAL A 143 -4.20 0.21 2.32
C VAL A 143 -5.68 0.33 2.02
N ILE A 144 -6.02 0.32 0.73
CA ILE A 144 -7.38 0.59 0.25
C ILE A 144 -8.17 -0.69 -0.09
N GLY A 145 -7.51 -1.83 -0.08
CA GLY A 145 -8.11 -3.15 -0.37
C GLY A 145 -7.28 -4.26 0.25
N GLU A 146 -6.70 -5.14 -0.56
CA GLU A 146 -5.80 -6.18 -0.05
C GLU A 146 -4.37 -5.64 0.12
N GLY A 147 -3.76 -5.94 1.26
CA GLY A 147 -2.35 -5.73 1.55
C GLY A 147 -1.60 -7.07 1.62
N GLY A 148 -1.32 -7.65 0.46
CA GLY A 148 -0.73 -9.00 0.37
C GLY A 148 0.79 -9.00 0.50
N SER A 149 1.30 -9.57 1.60
CA SER A 149 2.69 -9.99 1.80
C SER A 149 3.74 -8.93 1.44
N GLY A 150 4.88 -9.37 0.90
CA GLY A 150 5.97 -8.50 0.43
C GLY A 150 5.55 -7.52 -0.66
N GLY A 151 4.53 -7.87 -1.45
CA GLY A 151 3.97 -7.00 -2.48
C GLY A 151 3.42 -5.69 -1.90
N ALA A 152 2.66 -5.79 -0.82
CA ALA A 152 2.16 -4.63 -0.10
C ALA A 152 3.26 -3.92 0.71
N LEU A 153 4.14 -4.68 1.37
CA LEU A 153 5.24 -4.12 2.16
C LEU A 153 6.17 -3.24 1.31
N GLY A 154 6.38 -3.56 0.04
CA GLY A 154 7.19 -2.77 -0.90
C GLY A 154 6.75 -1.31 -1.08
N LEU A 155 5.55 -0.95 -0.59
CA LEU A 155 5.03 0.42 -0.54
C LEU A 155 4.53 0.83 0.85
N SER A 156 4.77 0.03 1.91
CA SER A 156 4.17 0.26 3.24
C SER A 156 5.19 0.57 4.34
N VAL A 157 6.48 0.73 4.01
CA VAL A 157 7.49 1.20 4.97
C VAL A 157 7.39 2.73 5.08
N ALA A 158 6.40 3.20 5.82
CA ALA A 158 5.97 4.59 5.87
C ALA A 158 6.03 5.20 7.27
N ASN A 159 5.99 6.54 7.36
CA ASN A 159 5.86 7.27 8.63
C ASN A 159 4.47 7.08 9.23
N ARG A 160 3.43 6.98 8.37
CA ARG A 160 2.05 6.67 8.75
C ARG A 160 1.46 5.65 7.80
N VAL A 161 0.70 4.70 8.35
CA VAL A 161 -0.05 3.71 7.58
C VAL A 161 -1.50 3.77 8.02
N TYR A 162 -2.39 3.99 7.08
CA TYR A 162 -3.83 3.91 7.28
C TYR A 162 -4.41 2.71 6.56
N MET A 163 -5.52 2.21 7.05
CA MET A 163 -6.26 1.15 6.38
C MET A 163 -7.72 1.56 6.25
N LEU A 164 -8.32 1.25 5.11
CA LEU A 164 -9.77 1.36 5.00
C LEU A 164 -10.44 0.27 5.85
N GLU A 165 -11.67 0.52 6.27
CA GLU A 165 -12.42 -0.31 7.22
C GLU A 165 -12.48 -1.80 6.85
N ASN A 166 -12.68 -2.10 5.56
CA ASN A 166 -12.72 -3.46 5.05
C ASN A 166 -11.42 -3.89 4.36
N ALA A 167 -10.37 -3.06 4.40
CA ALA A 167 -9.05 -3.49 3.94
C ALA A 167 -8.46 -4.56 4.85
N VAL A 168 -7.63 -5.41 4.26
CA VAL A 168 -6.92 -6.47 4.97
C VAL A 168 -5.42 -6.39 4.73
N PHE A 169 -4.62 -6.82 5.71
CA PHE A 169 -3.17 -6.87 5.58
C PHE A 169 -2.67 -8.23 6.10
N SER A 170 -2.03 -9.01 5.23
CA SER A 170 -1.67 -10.39 5.56
C SER A 170 -0.39 -10.84 4.90
N VAL A 171 0.36 -11.71 5.61
CA VAL A 171 1.58 -12.35 5.07
C VAL A 171 1.26 -13.41 4.01
N ILE A 172 0.08 -14.01 4.07
CA ILE A 172 -0.38 -15.06 3.16
C ILE A 172 -1.91 -14.96 3.00
N SER A 173 -2.45 -15.40 1.88
CA SER A 173 -3.91 -15.49 1.72
C SER A 173 -4.50 -16.51 2.72
N PRO A 174 -5.69 -16.27 3.27
CA PRO A 174 -6.36 -17.23 4.14
C PRO A 174 -6.54 -18.61 3.50
N GLU A 175 -6.80 -18.66 2.19
CA GLU A 175 -6.91 -19.89 1.43
C GLU A 175 -5.57 -20.66 1.42
N GLY A 176 -4.46 -19.95 1.19
CA GLY A 176 -3.11 -20.51 1.25
C GLY A 176 -2.74 -20.99 2.65
N CYS A 177 -3.04 -20.21 3.68
CA CYS A 177 -2.84 -20.55 5.07
C CYS A 177 -3.60 -21.83 5.45
N ALA A 178 -4.89 -21.91 5.10
CA ALA A 178 -5.74 -23.07 5.35
C ALA A 178 -5.20 -24.33 4.66
N SER A 179 -4.76 -24.19 3.40
CA SER A 179 -4.16 -25.30 2.64
C SER A 179 -2.88 -25.82 3.30
N ILE A 180 -2.03 -24.94 3.82
CA ILE A 180 -0.76 -25.32 4.46
C ILE A 180 -1.01 -25.95 5.84
N LEU A 181 -1.85 -25.33 6.67
CA LEU A 181 -2.03 -25.77 8.07
C LEU A 181 -2.99 -26.94 8.23
N TRP A 182 -4.01 -27.03 7.38
CA TRP A 182 -5.09 -28.00 7.53
C TRP A 182 -5.33 -28.86 6.30
N GLU A 183 -4.52 -28.70 5.26
CA GLU A 183 -4.67 -29.42 3.97
C GLU A 183 -6.07 -29.23 3.33
N ASP A 184 -6.77 -28.13 3.68
CA ASP A 184 -8.15 -27.86 3.32
C ASP A 184 -8.39 -26.35 3.10
N ALA A 185 -8.38 -25.91 1.84
CA ALA A 185 -8.63 -24.50 1.47
C ALA A 185 -10.04 -24.00 1.85
N SER A 186 -11.02 -24.91 2.08
CA SER A 186 -12.37 -24.51 2.48
C SER A 186 -12.42 -23.88 3.88
N LYS A 187 -11.37 -24.07 4.70
CA LYS A 187 -11.21 -23.47 6.03
C LYS A 187 -10.62 -22.04 5.98
N ALA A 188 -10.68 -21.37 4.83
CA ALA A 188 -10.17 -20.00 4.68
C ALA A 188 -10.79 -19.01 5.67
N ALA A 189 -12.05 -19.20 6.06
CA ALA A 189 -12.70 -18.35 7.06
C ALA A 189 -12.03 -18.47 8.44
N ASP A 190 -11.74 -19.70 8.88
CA ASP A 190 -11.04 -19.94 10.15
C ASP A 190 -9.61 -19.41 10.10
N ALA A 191 -8.94 -19.57 8.95
CA ALA A 191 -7.60 -19.05 8.73
C ALA A 191 -7.58 -17.51 8.79
N ALA A 192 -8.56 -16.83 8.21
CA ALA A 192 -8.67 -15.37 8.26
C ALA A 192 -8.77 -14.86 9.70
N GLU A 193 -9.58 -15.53 10.54
CA GLU A 193 -9.70 -15.19 11.97
C GLU A 193 -8.40 -15.46 12.74
N CYS A 194 -7.70 -16.55 12.45
CA CYS A 194 -6.42 -16.88 13.08
C CYS A 194 -5.31 -15.89 12.69
N LEU A 195 -5.25 -15.49 11.44
CA LEU A 195 -4.22 -14.59 10.90
C LEU A 195 -4.34 -13.15 11.38
N LYS A 196 -5.50 -12.74 11.92
CA LYS A 196 -5.74 -11.38 12.41
C LYS A 196 -5.45 -10.33 11.34
N ILE A 197 -6.12 -10.42 10.20
CA ILE A 197 -5.80 -9.65 8.98
C ILE A 197 -6.55 -8.32 8.87
N THR A 198 -7.51 -8.03 9.76
CA THR A 198 -8.41 -6.88 9.62
C THR A 198 -7.72 -5.56 9.94
N ALA A 199 -8.28 -4.45 9.44
CA ALA A 199 -7.80 -3.11 9.75
C ALA A 199 -7.76 -2.84 11.26
N GLU A 200 -8.77 -3.30 11.99
CA GLU A 200 -8.82 -3.19 13.46
C GLU A 200 -7.72 -4.01 14.14
N ASP A 201 -7.40 -5.22 13.64
CA ASP A 201 -6.26 -5.98 14.13
C ASP A 201 -4.95 -5.24 13.90
N MET A 202 -4.76 -4.66 12.70
CA MET A 202 -3.56 -3.91 12.36
C MET A 202 -3.42 -2.64 13.22
N LYS A 203 -4.50 -1.94 13.50
CA LYS A 203 -4.51 -0.81 14.44
C LYS A 203 -4.13 -1.26 15.85
N ARG A 204 -4.72 -2.36 16.33
CA ARG A 204 -4.40 -2.93 17.65
C ARG A 204 -2.93 -3.35 17.78
N PHE A 205 -2.33 -3.85 16.70
CA PHE A 205 -0.91 -4.25 16.67
C PHE A 205 0.05 -3.06 16.45
N GLY A 206 -0.45 -1.86 16.23
CA GLY A 206 0.37 -0.68 15.93
C GLY A 206 0.97 -0.69 14.52
N VAL A 207 0.45 -1.54 13.62
CA VAL A 207 0.83 -1.57 12.20
C VAL A 207 0.13 -0.44 11.45
N ALA A 208 -1.12 -0.13 11.76
CA ALA A 208 -1.84 1.02 11.24
C ALA A 208 -2.07 2.05 12.35
N GLU A 209 -1.96 3.33 12.01
CA GLU A 209 -2.25 4.45 12.91
C GLU A 209 -3.76 4.58 13.15
N ASP A 210 -4.55 4.39 12.11
CA ASP A 210 -6.01 4.50 12.20
C ASP A 210 -6.72 3.71 11.11
N VAL A 211 -8.02 3.49 11.33
CA VAL A 211 -8.95 2.88 10.38
C VAL A 211 -9.84 3.98 9.80
N ILE A 212 -9.97 4.01 8.48
CA ILE A 212 -10.78 4.97 7.74
C ILE A 212 -12.10 4.29 7.36
N GLU A 213 -13.23 4.86 7.78
CA GLU A 213 -14.55 4.38 7.41
C GLU A 213 -14.77 4.44 5.90
N GLU A 214 -15.46 3.44 5.36
CA GLU A 214 -15.77 3.34 3.94
C GLU A 214 -17.17 3.90 3.66
N ASN A 215 -17.26 4.82 2.69
CA ASN A 215 -18.52 5.34 2.17
C ASN A 215 -18.42 5.51 0.65
N PHE A 216 -18.50 4.40 -0.07
CA PHE A 216 -18.39 4.42 -1.53
C PHE A 216 -19.61 4.96 -2.24
N ASP A 217 -20.78 5.00 -1.57
CA ASP A 217 -21.98 5.68 -2.09
C ASP A 217 -21.81 7.21 -2.15
N SER A 218 -20.90 7.75 -1.33
CA SER A 218 -20.50 9.16 -1.30
C SER A 218 -18.98 9.29 -1.38
N PHE A 219 -18.38 8.67 -2.41
CA PHE A 219 -16.93 8.55 -2.54
C PHE A 219 -16.20 9.91 -2.58
N ASP A 220 -16.81 10.92 -3.20
CA ASP A 220 -16.24 12.27 -3.25
C ASP A 220 -16.12 12.88 -1.85
N VAL A 221 -17.14 12.71 -0.99
CA VAL A 221 -17.12 13.19 0.41
C VAL A 221 -16.05 12.44 1.21
N MET A 222 -15.98 11.12 1.06
CA MET A 222 -14.93 10.31 1.68
C MET A 222 -13.52 10.76 1.25
N CYS A 223 -13.34 11.12 -0.01
CA CYS A 223 -12.08 11.62 -0.52
C CYS A 223 -11.74 13.01 0.03
N GLU A 224 -12.72 13.90 0.23
CA GLU A 224 -12.47 15.21 0.88
C GLU A 224 -12.03 15.04 2.35
N ASP A 225 -12.64 14.14 3.11
CA ASP A 225 -12.24 13.83 4.49
C ASP A 225 -10.82 13.22 4.53
N LEU A 226 -10.53 12.29 3.62
CA LEU A 226 -9.19 11.70 3.47
C LEU A 226 -8.15 12.77 3.08
N LYS A 227 -8.50 13.67 2.16
CA LYS A 227 -7.64 14.78 1.75
C LYS A 227 -7.31 15.70 2.92
N ALA A 228 -8.31 16.07 3.73
CA ALA A 228 -8.10 16.90 4.92
C ALA A 228 -7.14 16.21 5.92
N ARG A 229 -7.29 14.91 6.15
CA ARG A 229 -6.38 14.12 6.99
C ARG A 229 -4.97 14.12 6.42
N LEU A 230 -4.81 13.80 5.14
CA LEU A 230 -3.49 13.75 4.49
C LEU A 230 -2.78 15.12 4.49
N LEU A 231 -3.53 16.22 4.29
CA LEU A 231 -2.98 17.57 4.40
C LEU A 231 -2.43 17.84 5.80
N SER A 232 -3.19 17.50 6.84
CA SER A 232 -2.76 17.64 8.24
C SER A 232 -1.51 16.82 8.53
N ASP A 233 -1.47 15.58 8.05
CA ASP A 233 -0.33 14.68 8.24
C ASP A 233 0.93 15.16 7.53
N VAL A 234 0.80 15.58 6.28
CA VAL A 234 1.92 16.14 5.51
C VAL A 234 2.47 17.38 6.20
N GLN A 235 1.61 18.32 6.60
CA GLN A 235 2.01 19.54 7.31
C GLN A 235 2.71 19.24 8.63
N GLU A 236 2.26 18.25 9.39
CA GLU A 236 2.93 17.83 10.64
C GLU A 236 4.27 17.18 10.35
N LEU A 237 4.33 16.23 9.40
CA LEU A 237 5.55 15.51 9.10
C LEU A 237 6.64 16.41 8.49
N GLU A 238 6.28 17.39 7.70
CA GLU A 238 7.21 18.36 7.09
C GLU A 238 7.87 19.30 8.11
N GLN A 239 7.39 19.36 9.36
CA GLN A 239 8.05 20.07 10.45
C GLN A 239 9.33 19.38 10.95
N TYR A 240 9.49 18.09 10.66
CA TYR A 240 10.68 17.33 11.04
C TYR A 240 11.76 17.44 9.97
N SER A 241 13.02 17.43 10.40
CA SER A 241 14.12 17.25 9.46
C SER A 241 14.09 15.85 8.84
N GLY A 242 14.62 15.69 7.63
CA GLY A 242 14.63 14.41 6.92
C GLY A 242 15.23 13.28 7.74
N ARG A 243 16.34 13.55 8.45
CA ARG A 243 16.96 12.57 9.36
C ARG A 243 16.00 12.14 10.48
N VAL A 244 15.28 13.07 11.09
CA VAL A 244 14.30 12.75 12.15
C VAL A 244 13.15 11.93 11.59
N LEU A 245 12.70 12.18 10.34
CA LEU A 245 11.66 11.39 9.69
C LEU A 245 12.10 9.92 9.50
N SER A 246 13.33 9.67 9.03
CA SER A 246 13.84 8.31 8.87
C SER A 246 14.07 7.62 10.23
N GLU A 247 14.58 8.32 11.24
CA GLU A 247 14.74 7.80 12.60
C GLU A 247 13.38 7.42 13.22
N LYS A 248 12.36 8.30 13.14
CA LYS A 248 11.00 8.01 13.64
C LYS A 248 10.37 6.82 12.90
N ARG A 249 10.57 6.69 11.57
CA ARG A 249 10.12 5.55 10.79
C ARG A 249 10.79 4.26 11.27
N TYR A 250 12.10 4.27 11.46
CA TYR A 250 12.84 3.12 12.00
C TYR A 250 12.32 2.72 13.40
N GLU A 251 12.18 3.67 14.31
CA GLU A 251 11.67 3.42 15.65
C GLU A 251 10.25 2.84 15.65
N ARG A 252 9.39 3.31 14.72
CA ARG A 252 8.03 2.79 14.54
C ARG A 252 8.06 1.30 14.23
N PHE A 253 8.87 0.88 13.27
CA PHE A 253 8.98 -0.54 12.90
C PHE A 253 9.68 -1.38 13.98
N ARG A 254 10.61 -0.82 14.73
CA ARG A 254 11.26 -1.52 15.85
C ARG A 254 10.32 -1.82 17.02
N LYS A 255 9.22 -1.10 17.15
CA LYS A 255 8.20 -1.31 18.19
C LYS A 255 7.17 -2.38 17.84
N LEU A 256 7.14 -2.85 16.59
CA LEU A 256 6.21 -3.89 16.17
C LEU A 256 6.58 -5.24 16.80
N GLY A 257 5.55 -5.94 17.28
CA GLY A 257 5.67 -7.21 17.96
C GLY A 257 5.76 -7.07 19.49
N VAL A 258 5.10 -8.03 20.16
CA VAL A 258 5.11 -8.17 21.61
C VAL A 258 5.76 -9.49 21.96
N TYR A 259 6.78 -9.46 22.81
CA TYR A 259 7.42 -10.65 23.35
C TYR A 259 7.55 -10.55 24.87
N SER A 260 7.55 -11.67 25.56
CA SER A 260 7.87 -11.74 26.98
C SER A 260 9.15 -12.56 27.17
N GLU A 261 10.12 -11.99 27.85
CA GLU A 261 11.25 -12.77 28.36
C GLU A 261 10.75 -13.68 29.50
N LYS A 262 11.05 -14.99 29.43
CA LYS A 262 10.75 -15.97 30.47
C LYS A 262 11.91 -16.02 31.45
#